data_2f56a58f25a08a855f08539e63fd2e36
#
_entry.id   2f56a58f25a08a855f08539e63fd2e36
#
_cell.length_a   1.000
_cell.length_b   1.000
_cell.length_c   1.000
_cell.angle_alpha   90.00
_cell.angle_beta   90.00
_cell.angle_gamma   90.00
#
_symmetry.space_group_name_H-M   'P 1'
#
loop_
_entity.id
_entity.type
_entity.pdbx_description
1 polymer ?
#
loop_
_entity_poly.entity_id
_entity_poly.type
_entity_poly.pdbx_seq_one_letter_code
_entity_poly.pdbx_strand_id
1 'polypeptide(L)'
;MNQTVELNYDMLADKGLRFANYLIDLVLQYGIGYLIGLVIGLMYKHLNVVAPYELITNMGGFGEVVFSYTIMLFYYFIFEATTQRSPAKFITGTKVITFEGEKPSAGTILKRTFCRMIPFNAFSFLGELGKGWHDTISDTYVINVKKYEEALQLKNSFEEIGSGIKE
;
A
#
# COMPACT_ATOMS: atom_id res chain seq x y z
N MET A 1 -16.55 -20.28 -1.50
CA MET A 1 -15.88 -19.70 -2.69
C MET A 1 -15.86 -18.19 -2.49
N ASN A 2 -14.69 -17.55 -2.55
CA ASN A 2 -14.65 -16.09 -2.52
C ASN A 2 -15.18 -15.61 -3.88
N GLN A 3 -16.38 -15.05 -3.88
CA GLN A 3 -16.92 -14.43 -5.07
C GLN A 3 -16.12 -13.16 -5.36
N THR A 4 -15.57 -13.05 -6.56
CA THR A 4 -14.86 -11.86 -7.04
C THR A 4 -15.65 -11.25 -8.20
N VAL A 5 -15.50 -9.96 -8.40
CA VAL A 5 -16.05 -9.23 -9.54
C VAL A 5 -14.89 -8.77 -10.40
N GLU A 6 -15.00 -8.94 -11.71
CA GLU A 6 -14.04 -8.34 -12.64
C GLU A 6 -13.99 -6.83 -12.47
N LEU A 7 -12.79 -6.30 -12.53
CA LEU A 7 -12.53 -4.90 -12.27
C LEU A 7 -13.19 -4.01 -13.33
N ASN A 8 -14.06 -3.09 -12.90
CA ASN A 8 -14.50 -1.95 -13.71
C ASN A 8 -13.73 -0.68 -13.26
N TYR A 9 -13.45 0.21 -14.20
CA TYR A 9 -12.75 1.48 -13.93
C TYR A 9 -13.47 2.36 -12.91
N ASP A 10 -14.81 2.28 -12.82
CA ASP A 10 -15.60 3.02 -11.83
C ASP A 10 -15.32 2.62 -10.37
N MET A 11 -14.77 1.42 -10.16
CA MET A 11 -14.38 0.92 -8.83
C MET A 11 -13.02 1.42 -8.39
N LEU A 12 -12.22 1.99 -9.30
CA LEU A 12 -10.88 2.49 -8.95
C LEU A 12 -10.96 3.62 -7.92
N ALA A 13 -9.97 3.65 -7.04
CA ALA A 13 -9.76 4.78 -6.15
C ALA A 13 -9.39 6.02 -6.96
N ASP A 14 -10.09 7.12 -6.72
CA ASP A 14 -9.79 8.39 -7.38
C ASP A 14 -8.40 8.94 -7.00
N LYS A 15 -7.92 9.90 -7.80
CA LYS A 15 -6.59 10.49 -7.62
C LYS A 15 -6.44 11.19 -6.27
N GLY A 16 -7.51 11.79 -5.76
CA GLY A 16 -7.51 12.48 -4.45
C GLY A 16 -7.29 11.50 -3.30
N LEU A 17 -8.01 10.36 -3.29
CA LEU A 17 -7.81 9.30 -2.30
C LEU A 17 -6.40 8.70 -2.38
N ARG A 18 -5.86 8.53 -3.58
CA ARG A 18 -4.50 8.02 -3.77
C ARG A 18 -3.44 8.98 -3.27
N PHE A 19 -3.64 10.29 -3.49
CA PHE A 19 -2.77 11.33 -2.96
C PHE A 19 -2.85 11.39 -1.43
N ALA A 20 -4.05 11.31 -0.86
CA ALA A 20 -4.23 11.22 0.59
C ALA A 20 -3.52 9.99 1.18
N ASN A 21 -3.65 8.80 0.54
CA ASN A 21 -2.90 7.60 0.92
C ASN A 21 -1.39 7.85 0.97
N TYR A 22 -0.86 8.47 -0.08
CA TYR A 22 0.57 8.77 -0.15
C TYR A 22 1.01 9.69 1.00
N LEU A 23 0.29 10.78 1.25
CA LEU A 23 0.64 11.74 2.31
C LEU A 23 0.55 11.13 3.71
N ILE A 24 -0.52 10.38 4.00
CA ILE A 24 -0.71 9.74 5.31
C ILE A 24 0.38 8.68 5.53
N ASP A 25 0.64 7.81 4.54
CA ASP A 25 1.69 6.79 4.64
C ASP A 25 3.08 7.43 4.79
N LEU A 26 3.33 8.56 4.12
CA LEU A 26 4.59 9.31 4.25
C LEU A 26 4.79 9.81 5.69
N VAL A 27 3.78 10.46 6.28
CA VAL A 27 3.83 10.93 7.67
C VAL A 27 4.06 9.78 8.64
N LEU A 28 3.39 8.64 8.43
CA LEU A 28 3.56 7.45 9.27
C LEU A 28 4.97 6.86 9.17
N GLN A 29 5.56 6.82 7.97
CA GLN A 29 6.93 6.33 7.77
C GLN A 29 7.97 7.24 8.45
N TYR A 30 7.82 8.57 8.34
CA TYR A 30 8.65 9.51 9.09
C TYR A 30 8.47 9.35 10.60
N GLY A 31 7.25 9.13 11.07
CA GLY A 31 6.95 8.83 12.48
C GLY A 31 7.66 7.57 12.98
N ILE A 32 7.66 6.50 12.17
CA ILE A 32 8.40 5.26 12.47
C ILE A 32 9.90 5.53 12.55
N GLY A 33 10.48 6.25 11.59
CA GLY A 33 11.89 6.61 11.59
C GLY A 33 12.27 7.40 12.84
N TYR A 34 11.44 8.38 13.22
CA TYR A 34 11.62 9.16 14.44
C TYR A 34 11.58 8.29 15.72
N LEU A 35 10.61 7.37 15.80
CA LEU A 35 10.48 6.45 16.93
C LEU A 35 11.69 5.51 17.05
N ILE A 36 12.20 4.99 15.92
CA ILE A 36 13.43 4.19 15.91
C ILE A 36 14.61 5.01 16.45
N GLY A 37 14.79 6.22 15.97
CA GLY A 37 15.84 7.13 16.45
C GLY A 37 15.71 7.44 17.95
N LEU A 38 14.48 7.68 18.43
CA LEU A 38 14.19 7.92 19.84
C LEU A 38 14.57 6.71 20.71
N VAL A 39 14.14 5.51 20.30
CA VAL A 39 14.46 4.25 21.03
C VAL A 39 15.97 4.05 21.10
N ILE A 40 16.68 4.21 19.98
CA ILE A 40 18.15 4.07 19.95
C ILE A 40 18.83 5.12 20.82
N GLY A 41 18.36 6.36 20.81
CA GLY A 41 18.88 7.42 21.70
C GLY A 41 18.67 7.11 23.18
N LEU A 42 17.51 6.54 23.55
CA LEU A 42 17.25 6.11 24.93
C LEU A 42 18.12 4.91 25.33
N MET A 43 18.32 3.95 24.42
CA MET A 43 19.23 2.80 24.64
C MET A 43 20.67 3.27 24.86
N TYR A 44 21.14 4.22 24.07
CA TYR A 44 22.45 4.84 24.26
C TYR A 44 22.56 5.48 25.64
N LYS A 45 21.58 6.34 25.99
CA LYS A 45 21.61 7.13 27.24
C LYS A 45 21.50 6.27 28.50
N HIS A 46 20.66 5.25 28.50
CA HIS A 46 20.34 4.49 29.73
C HIS A 46 21.00 3.12 29.81
N LEU A 47 21.34 2.51 28.68
CA LEU A 47 21.90 1.17 28.61
C LEU A 47 23.34 1.15 28.07
N ASN A 48 23.91 2.30 27.74
CA ASN A 48 25.23 2.43 27.09
C ASN A 48 25.39 1.60 25.82
N VAL A 49 24.30 1.39 25.06
CA VAL A 49 24.34 0.68 23.77
C VAL A 49 24.81 1.65 22.69
N VAL A 50 26.11 1.64 22.42
CA VAL A 50 26.80 2.65 21.59
C VAL A 50 26.62 2.38 20.08
N ALA A 51 26.78 1.11 19.63
CA ALA A 51 26.87 0.77 18.22
C ALA A 51 25.68 1.22 17.33
N PRO A 52 24.39 1.02 17.69
CA PRO A 52 23.28 1.50 16.88
C PRO A 52 23.20 3.03 16.83
N TYR A 53 23.59 3.70 17.90
CA TYR A 53 23.62 5.17 17.98
C TYR A 53 24.68 5.75 17.03
N GLU A 54 25.90 5.23 17.07
CA GLU A 54 26.97 5.64 16.17
C GLU A 54 26.64 5.33 14.70
N LEU A 55 26.01 4.19 14.45
CA LEU A 55 25.55 3.84 13.10
C LEU A 55 24.62 4.91 12.52
N ILE A 56 23.61 5.32 13.28
CA ILE A 56 22.64 6.32 12.80
C ILE A 56 23.27 7.71 12.69
N THR A 57 24.06 8.13 13.69
CA THR A 57 24.63 9.47 13.70
C THR A 57 25.74 9.69 12.67
N ASN A 58 26.41 8.62 12.26
CA ASN A 58 27.54 8.67 11.32
C ASN A 58 27.21 8.16 9.91
N MET A 59 25.94 7.81 9.62
CA MET A 59 25.62 7.17 8.33
C MET A 59 25.70 8.10 7.12
N GLY A 60 25.69 9.42 7.30
CA GLY A 60 25.74 10.40 6.22
C GLY A 60 24.52 10.35 5.29
N GLY A 61 24.45 11.28 4.33
CA GLY A 61 23.25 11.42 3.49
C GLY A 61 22.88 10.17 2.65
N PHE A 62 23.86 9.41 2.17
CA PHE A 62 23.58 8.16 1.46
C PHE A 62 22.96 7.10 2.41
N GLY A 63 23.51 6.96 3.61
CA GLY A 63 22.97 6.05 4.61
C GLY A 63 21.55 6.42 5.04
N GLU A 64 21.25 7.71 5.21
CA GLU A 64 19.90 8.20 5.51
C GLU A 64 18.90 7.83 4.41
N VAL A 65 19.29 7.94 3.15
CA VAL A 65 18.46 7.53 2.01
C VAL A 65 18.20 6.02 2.05
N VAL A 66 19.25 5.20 2.24
CA VAL A 66 19.10 3.74 2.34
C VAL A 66 18.21 3.35 3.50
N PHE A 67 18.38 3.98 4.66
CA PHE A 67 17.56 3.75 5.85
C PHE A 67 16.09 4.09 5.59
N SER A 68 15.80 5.23 4.97
CA SER A 68 14.44 5.65 4.64
C SER A 68 13.76 4.69 3.65
N TYR A 69 14.47 4.26 2.60
CA TYR A 69 13.95 3.25 1.68
C TYR A 69 13.75 1.89 2.35
N THR A 70 14.59 1.50 3.28
CA THR A 70 14.43 0.27 4.06
C THR A 70 13.13 0.30 4.87
N ILE A 71 12.87 1.39 5.59
CA ILE A 71 11.60 1.58 6.31
C ILE A 71 10.42 1.48 5.33
N MET A 72 10.49 2.19 4.20
CA MET A 72 9.43 2.18 3.18
C MET A 72 9.16 0.76 2.64
N LEU A 73 10.21 -0.01 2.32
CA LEU A 73 10.08 -1.37 1.79
C LEU A 73 9.39 -2.29 2.80
N PHE A 74 9.86 -2.33 4.05
CA PHE A 74 9.25 -3.14 5.09
C PHE A 74 7.83 -2.71 5.40
N TYR A 75 7.58 -1.41 5.50
CA TYR A 75 6.25 -0.85 5.75
C TYR A 75 5.22 -1.32 4.72
N TYR A 76 5.47 -1.03 3.43
CA TYR A 76 4.50 -1.41 2.41
C TYR A 76 4.41 -2.92 2.21
N PHE A 77 5.53 -3.63 2.23
CA PHE A 77 5.52 -5.07 2.03
C PHE A 77 4.73 -5.79 3.12
N ILE A 78 4.99 -5.50 4.39
CA ILE A 78 4.31 -6.16 5.50
C ILE A 78 2.80 -5.88 5.46
N PHE A 79 2.42 -4.62 5.36
CA PHE A 79 1.01 -4.25 5.39
C PHE A 79 0.25 -4.71 4.14
N GLU A 80 0.76 -4.48 2.94
CA GLU A 80 0.06 -4.85 1.71
C GLU A 80 0.05 -6.37 1.47
N ALA A 81 1.11 -7.12 1.83
CA ALA A 81 1.12 -8.58 1.68
C ALA A 81 0.15 -9.28 2.65
N THR A 82 0.01 -8.77 3.88
CA THR A 82 -0.89 -9.35 4.88
C THR A 82 -2.34 -8.93 4.67
N THR A 83 -2.60 -7.64 4.51
CA THR A 83 -3.94 -7.04 4.56
C THR A 83 -4.42 -6.46 3.23
N GLN A 84 -3.61 -6.44 2.18
CA GLN A 84 -3.85 -5.74 0.90
C GLN A 84 -4.00 -4.22 1.05
N ARG A 85 -3.71 -3.67 2.22
CA ARG A 85 -3.88 -2.25 2.55
C ARG A 85 -2.67 -1.73 3.31
N SER A 86 -2.25 -0.50 3.05
CA SER A 86 -1.39 0.23 3.99
C SER A 86 -2.26 0.86 5.09
N PRO A 87 -1.69 1.32 6.21
CA PRO A 87 -2.43 2.05 7.24
C PRO A 87 -3.25 3.21 6.68
N ALA A 88 -2.71 4.00 5.75
CA ALA A 88 -3.49 5.05 5.07
C ALA A 88 -4.70 4.49 4.31
N LYS A 89 -4.56 3.33 3.66
CA LYS A 89 -5.65 2.69 2.91
C LYS A 89 -6.77 2.16 3.79
N PHE A 90 -6.49 1.83 5.05
CA PHE A 90 -7.56 1.54 6.02
C PHE A 90 -8.38 2.80 6.32
N ILE A 91 -7.73 3.95 6.48
CA ILE A 91 -8.39 5.23 6.76
C ILE A 91 -9.22 5.69 5.57
N THR A 92 -8.70 5.57 4.35
CA THR A 92 -9.35 6.06 3.13
C THR A 92 -10.32 5.06 2.50
N GLY A 93 -10.48 3.85 3.05
CA GLY A 93 -11.36 2.82 2.51
C GLY A 93 -10.91 2.31 1.14
N THR A 94 -9.59 2.23 0.90
CA THR A 94 -9.05 1.69 -0.35
C THR A 94 -8.32 0.37 -0.14
N LYS A 95 -8.13 -0.42 -1.21
CA LYS A 95 -7.54 -1.77 -1.17
C LYS A 95 -6.80 -2.09 -2.46
N VAL A 96 -5.76 -2.91 -2.37
CA VAL A 96 -4.99 -3.40 -3.54
C VAL A 96 -5.53 -4.77 -3.94
N ILE A 97 -5.85 -4.93 -5.22
CA ILE A 97 -6.33 -6.18 -5.82
C ILE A 97 -5.65 -6.45 -7.17
N THR A 98 -5.77 -7.68 -7.69
CA THR A 98 -5.47 -8.02 -9.09
C THR A 98 -6.61 -7.59 -10.01
N PHE A 99 -6.44 -7.78 -11.32
CA PHE A 99 -7.51 -7.51 -12.29
C PHE A 99 -8.73 -8.42 -12.06
N GLU A 100 -8.51 -9.66 -11.63
CA GLU A 100 -9.55 -10.65 -11.33
C GLU A 100 -10.29 -10.38 -10.00
N GLY A 101 -9.94 -9.30 -9.29
CA GLY A 101 -10.53 -8.95 -7.99
C GLY A 101 -9.93 -9.73 -6.81
N GLU A 102 -8.87 -10.50 -7.02
CA GLU A 102 -8.27 -11.36 -6.03
C GLU A 102 -7.18 -10.64 -5.20
N LYS A 103 -6.74 -11.31 -4.12
CA LYS A 103 -5.59 -10.88 -3.32
C LYS A 103 -4.30 -11.07 -4.12
N PRO A 104 -3.48 -10.02 -4.34
CA PRO A 104 -2.18 -10.16 -4.97
C PRO A 104 -1.27 -11.09 -4.19
N SER A 105 -0.45 -11.88 -4.90
CA SER A 105 0.57 -12.73 -4.27
C SER A 105 1.63 -11.90 -3.52
N ALA A 106 2.32 -12.50 -2.56
CA ALA A 106 3.43 -11.83 -1.87
C ALA A 106 4.54 -11.38 -2.84
N GLY A 107 4.80 -12.18 -3.90
CA GLY A 107 5.75 -11.81 -4.95
C GLY A 107 5.31 -10.58 -5.75
N THR A 108 4.02 -10.49 -6.08
CA THR A 108 3.42 -9.33 -6.74
C THR A 108 3.54 -8.07 -5.87
N ILE A 109 3.26 -8.20 -4.56
CA ILE A 109 3.40 -7.09 -3.61
C ILE A 109 4.87 -6.69 -3.45
N LEU A 110 5.80 -7.64 -3.41
CA LEU A 110 7.22 -7.35 -3.35
C LEU A 110 7.68 -6.55 -4.59
N LYS A 111 7.32 -7.02 -5.79
CA LYS A 111 7.58 -6.31 -7.07
C LYS A 111 7.02 -4.88 -7.03
N ARG A 112 5.75 -4.74 -6.59
CA ARG A 112 5.08 -3.45 -6.42
C ARG A 112 5.84 -2.52 -5.47
N THR A 113 6.32 -3.07 -4.34
CA THR A 113 7.04 -2.31 -3.31
C THR A 113 8.38 -1.81 -3.83
N PHE A 114 9.13 -2.63 -4.56
CA PHE A 114 10.38 -2.19 -5.21
C PHE A 114 10.15 -1.12 -6.28
N CYS A 115 9.07 -1.20 -7.04
CA CYS A 115 8.73 -0.16 -8.03
C CYS A 115 8.49 1.22 -7.39
N ARG A 116 8.18 1.29 -6.09
CA ARG A 116 8.06 2.57 -5.37
C ARG A 116 9.40 3.30 -5.21
N MET A 117 10.53 2.60 -5.35
CA MET A 117 11.86 3.21 -5.34
C MET A 117 12.17 4.02 -6.61
N ILE A 118 11.39 3.84 -7.68
CA ILE A 118 11.55 4.62 -8.91
C ILE A 118 11.29 6.09 -8.59
N PRO A 119 12.24 7.00 -8.90
CA PRO A 119 12.04 8.43 -8.66
C PRO A 119 10.74 8.93 -9.31
N PHE A 120 10.05 9.83 -8.63
CA PHE A 120 8.77 10.38 -9.07
C PHE A 120 7.60 9.38 -9.18
N ASN A 121 7.78 8.13 -8.81
CA ASN A 121 6.68 7.15 -8.78
C ASN A 121 5.47 7.65 -7.97
N ALA A 122 5.72 8.42 -6.91
CA ALA A 122 4.66 9.00 -6.07
C ALA A 122 3.71 9.94 -6.84
N PHE A 123 4.13 10.50 -7.97
CA PHE A 123 3.32 11.38 -8.81
C PHE A 123 2.77 10.66 -10.05
N SER A 124 3.21 9.44 -10.32
CA SER A 124 2.81 8.70 -11.53
C SER A 124 1.31 8.38 -11.59
N PHE A 125 0.61 8.35 -10.45
CA PHE A 125 -0.84 8.15 -10.40
C PHE A 125 -1.65 9.39 -10.82
N LEU A 126 -1.02 10.54 -11.04
CA LEU A 126 -1.68 11.75 -11.53
C LEU A 126 -2.04 11.67 -13.04
N GLY A 127 -1.51 10.68 -13.76
CA GLY A 127 -1.86 10.37 -15.15
C GLY A 127 -3.37 10.09 -15.34
N GLU A 128 -3.82 9.97 -16.59
CA GLU A 128 -5.24 9.91 -16.95
C GLU A 128 -6.00 8.80 -16.21
N LEU A 129 -5.45 7.60 -16.13
CA LEU A 129 -6.10 6.44 -15.51
C LEU A 129 -5.96 6.40 -13.96
N GLY A 130 -5.26 7.37 -13.36
CA GLY A 130 -4.99 7.32 -11.91
C GLY A 130 -4.18 6.09 -11.47
N LYS A 131 -3.55 5.36 -12.38
CA LYS A 131 -2.74 4.17 -12.11
C LYS A 131 -1.27 4.57 -12.01
N GLY A 132 -0.62 4.29 -10.87
CA GLY A 132 0.79 4.57 -10.67
C GLY A 132 1.70 3.57 -11.39
N TRP A 133 2.97 3.90 -11.59
CA TRP A 133 3.94 2.98 -12.21
C TRP A 133 4.08 1.68 -11.41
N HIS A 134 4.09 1.76 -10.09
CA HIS A 134 4.13 0.57 -9.22
C HIS A 134 2.89 -0.32 -9.40
N ASP A 135 1.71 0.26 -9.70
CA ASP A 135 0.50 -0.49 -10.01
C ASP A 135 0.63 -1.15 -11.39
N THR A 136 1.07 -0.39 -12.39
CA THR A 136 1.18 -0.85 -13.78
C THR A 136 2.20 -1.98 -13.92
N ILE A 137 3.39 -1.84 -13.33
CA ILE A 137 4.46 -2.83 -13.43
C ILE A 137 4.10 -4.12 -12.67
N SER A 138 3.33 -4.03 -11.60
CA SER A 138 2.94 -5.19 -10.78
C SER A 138 1.56 -5.77 -11.13
N ASP A 139 0.88 -5.26 -12.17
CA ASP A 139 -0.48 -5.64 -12.57
C ASP A 139 -1.48 -5.65 -11.41
N THR A 140 -1.41 -4.60 -10.59
CA THR A 140 -2.31 -4.40 -9.46
C THR A 140 -3.13 -3.14 -9.63
N TYR A 141 -4.21 -3.06 -8.88
CA TYR A 141 -5.15 -1.94 -8.91
C TYR A 141 -5.49 -1.51 -7.50
N VAL A 142 -5.68 -0.21 -7.31
CA VAL A 142 -6.19 0.32 -6.04
C VAL A 142 -7.66 0.68 -6.24
N ILE A 143 -8.52 0.00 -5.50
CA ILE A 143 -9.97 0.18 -5.58
C ILE A 143 -10.51 0.94 -4.38
N ASN A 144 -11.67 1.55 -4.55
CA ASN A 144 -12.54 1.99 -3.46
C ASN A 144 -13.35 0.79 -2.98
N VAL A 145 -13.17 0.41 -1.71
CA VAL A 145 -13.80 -0.80 -1.13
C VAL A 145 -15.32 -0.73 -1.19
N LYS A 146 -15.91 0.43 -0.90
CA LYS A 146 -17.35 0.61 -0.92
C LYS A 146 -17.94 0.36 -2.30
N LYS A 147 -17.37 0.96 -3.35
CA LYS A 147 -17.80 0.76 -4.73
C LYS A 147 -17.67 -0.70 -5.18
N TYR A 148 -16.59 -1.37 -4.75
CA TYR A 148 -16.37 -2.78 -5.07
C TYR A 148 -17.39 -3.69 -4.38
N GLU A 149 -17.70 -3.44 -3.11
CA GLU A 149 -18.71 -4.18 -2.36
C GLU A 149 -20.11 -3.97 -2.92
N GLU A 150 -20.47 -2.75 -3.33
CA GLU A 150 -21.73 -2.44 -4.01
C GLU A 150 -21.88 -3.24 -5.31
N ALA A 151 -20.81 -3.30 -6.13
CA ALA A 151 -20.82 -4.07 -7.37
C ALA A 151 -20.91 -5.59 -7.11
N LEU A 152 -20.27 -6.09 -6.06
CA LEU A 152 -20.37 -7.49 -5.66
C LEU A 152 -21.79 -7.85 -5.21
N GLN A 153 -22.42 -7.00 -4.41
CA GLN A 153 -23.82 -7.20 -3.99
C GLN A 153 -24.78 -7.20 -5.18
N LEU A 154 -24.58 -6.29 -6.12
CA LEU A 154 -25.39 -6.23 -7.34
C LEU A 154 -25.26 -7.50 -8.17
N LYS A 155 -24.02 -8.01 -8.37
CA LYS A 155 -23.78 -9.29 -9.06
C LYS A 155 -24.50 -10.44 -8.38
N ASN A 156 -24.39 -10.56 -7.05
CA ASN A 156 -25.03 -11.63 -6.29
C ASN A 156 -26.55 -11.58 -6.43
N SER A 157 -27.15 -10.39 -6.37
CA SER A 157 -28.60 -10.22 -6.54
C SER A 157 -29.08 -10.66 -7.92
N PHE A 158 -28.30 -10.40 -8.99
CA PHE A 158 -28.62 -10.88 -10.33
C PHE A 158 -28.49 -12.40 -10.44
N GLU A 159 -27.49 -13.02 -9.81
CA GLU A 159 -27.31 -14.47 -9.80
C GLU A 159 -28.45 -15.18 -9.06
N GLU A 160 -28.94 -14.61 -7.94
CA GLU A 160 -30.10 -15.12 -7.21
C GLU A 160 -31.39 -15.06 -8.05
N ILE A 161 -31.65 -13.94 -8.71
CA ILE A 161 -32.83 -13.78 -9.60
C ILE A 161 -32.74 -14.76 -10.76
N GLY A 162 -31.53 -14.91 -11.37
CA GLY A 162 -31.33 -15.82 -12.50
C GLY A 162 -31.47 -17.30 -12.13
N SER A 163 -31.15 -17.69 -10.90
CA SER A 163 -31.34 -19.06 -10.40
C SER A 163 -32.82 -19.37 -10.09
N GLY A 164 -33.56 -18.38 -9.56
CA GLY A 164 -35.00 -18.55 -9.24
C GLY A 164 -35.91 -18.60 -10.47
N ILE A 165 -35.43 -18.24 -11.65
CA ILE A 165 -36.20 -18.34 -12.92
C ILE A 165 -36.05 -19.74 -13.58
N LYS A 166 -35.13 -20.57 -13.08
CA LYS A 166 -34.86 -21.92 -13.65
C LYS A 166 -35.62 -23.05 -12.96
N GLU A 167 -36.41 -22.75 -11.94
CA GLU A 167 -37.37 -23.68 -11.34
C GLU A 167 -38.78 -23.43 -11.88
#